data_4a4ee6319f92919025557aef21d6d5f8
#
_entry.id   4a4ee6319f92919025557aef21d6d5f8
#
_cell.length_a   1.000
_cell.length_b   1.000
_cell.length_c   1.000
_cell.angle_alpha   90.00
_cell.angle_beta   90.00
_cell.angle_gamma   90.00
#
_symmetry.space_group_name_H-M   'P 1'
#
loop_
_entity.id
_entity.type
_entity.pdbx_description
1 polymer ?
#
loop_
_entity_poly.entity_id
_entity_poly.type
_entity_poly.pdbx_seq_one_letter_code
_entity_poly.pdbx_strand_id
1 'polypeptide(L)'
;IIGPNGSGKSNIVEAIKWVMGENSSKSLRGSGMNDIIFSGSSTKASKNLASVTLFLKVESNNISTSTKKYLKSDYLEVERQIIRDAGSTYRINGKETKAKDVQFLFADLSSGSRATNIIDQGTIGNLITQKPNERRKILDEAAGISGISVRKVESKNKLEATKRNLARLADILLD
;
A
#
# COMPACT_ATOMS: atom_id res chain seq x y z
N ILE A 1 4.63 -3.41 21.14
CA ILE A 1 6.06 -3.04 21.13
C ILE A 1 6.29 -2.00 22.21
N ILE A 2 7.14 -2.30 23.17
CA ILE A 2 7.48 -1.43 24.32
C ILE A 2 8.95 -1.08 24.24
N GLY A 3 9.30 0.15 24.59
CA GLY A 3 10.70 0.62 24.64
C GLY A 3 10.79 2.12 24.96
N PRO A 4 11.97 2.65 25.30
CA PRO A 4 12.18 4.06 25.58
C PRO A 4 11.95 4.94 24.34
N ASN A 5 11.88 6.26 24.53
CA ASN A 5 11.79 7.19 23.42
C ASN A 5 13.08 7.11 22.57
N GLY A 6 12.93 7.18 21.24
CA GLY A 6 14.05 7.04 20.31
C GLY A 6 14.47 5.60 19.97
N SER A 7 13.82 4.56 20.55
CA SER A 7 14.18 3.15 20.27
C SER A 7 13.66 2.60 18.93
N GLY A 8 13.07 3.41 18.07
CA GLY A 8 12.60 2.99 16.75
C GLY A 8 11.22 2.32 16.70
N LYS A 9 10.42 2.37 17.77
CA LYS A 9 9.05 1.77 17.78
C LYS A 9 8.18 2.22 16.62
N SER A 10 8.14 3.53 16.37
CA SER A 10 7.36 4.10 15.26
C SER A 10 7.90 3.68 13.89
N ASN A 11 9.22 3.51 13.77
CA ASN A 11 9.82 3.09 12.50
C ASN A 11 9.34 1.70 12.06
N ILE A 12 9.03 0.80 13.00
CA ILE A 12 8.49 -0.52 12.68
C ILE A 12 7.09 -0.39 12.05
N VAL A 13 6.22 0.44 12.63
CA VAL A 13 4.89 0.70 12.09
C VAL A 13 4.97 1.38 10.73
N GLU A 14 5.87 2.35 10.59
CA GLU A 14 6.12 3.04 9.33
C GLU A 14 6.64 2.08 8.25
N ALA A 15 7.55 1.16 8.60
CA ALA A 15 8.05 0.12 7.68
C ALA A 15 6.93 -0.81 7.20
N ILE A 16 6.04 -1.23 8.11
CA ILE A 16 4.87 -2.04 7.75
C ILE A 16 3.96 -1.28 6.76
N LYS A 17 3.60 -0.05 7.07
CA LYS A 17 2.79 0.80 6.17
C LYS A 17 3.45 1.01 4.82
N TRP A 18 4.75 1.21 4.82
CA TRP A 18 5.52 1.43 3.62
C TRP A 18 5.45 0.24 2.65
N VAL A 19 5.68 -0.98 3.14
CA VAL A 19 5.59 -2.19 2.29
C VAL A 19 4.15 -2.46 1.84
N MET A 20 3.14 -2.06 2.62
CA MET A 20 1.72 -2.17 2.26
C MET A 20 1.26 -1.15 1.20
N GLY A 21 2.14 -0.28 0.72
CA GLY A 21 1.86 0.64 -0.37
C GLY A 21 1.73 2.10 0.00
N GLU A 22 2.11 2.52 1.22
CA GLU A 22 2.18 3.93 1.57
C GLU A 22 3.28 4.63 0.75
N ASN A 23 2.90 5.66 0.01
CA ASN A 23 3.80 6.41 -0.86
C ASN A 23 4.03 7.86 -0.39
N SER A 24 3.34 8.28 0.68
CA SER A 24 3.52 9.63 1.21
C SER A 24 4.78 9.70 2.08
N SER A 25 5.78 10.45 1.66
CA SER A 25 6.96 10.73 2.48
C SER A 25 6.60 11.45 3.79
N LYS A 26 5.54 12.27 3.77
CA LYS A 26 5.04 12.96 4.97
C LYS A 26 4.49 12.01 6.02
N SER A 27 3.82 10.93 5.61
CA SER A 27 3.32 9.90 6.54
C SER A 27 4.44 9.01 7.07
N LEU A 28 5.61 9.02 6.44
CA LEU A 28 6.82 8.31 6.84
C LEU A 28 7.87 9.24 7.49
N ARG A 29 7.44 10.43 7.94
CA ARG A 29 8.28 11.45 8.62
C ARG A 29 9.52 11.86 7.84
N GLY A 30 9.54 11.64 6.52
CA GLY A 30 10.62 12.04 5.62
C GLY A 30 10.24 13.21 4.72
N SER A 31 11.23 13.92 4.19
CA SER A 31 11.05 14.93 3.13
C SER A 31 10.97 14.29 1.74
N GLY A 32 11.54 13.10 1.60
CA GLY A 32 11.54 12.32 0.35
C GLY A 32 11.64 10.82 0.59
N MET A 33 11.42 10.04 -0.46
CA MET A 33 11.51 8.57 -0.37
C MET A 33 12.94 8.08 -0.09
N ASN A 34 13.96 8.82 -0.47
CA ASN A 34 15.35 8.48 -0.20
C ASN A 34 15.70 8.58 1.31
N ASP A 35 14.90 9.30 2.11
CA ASP A 35 15.12 9.45 3.55
C ASP A 35 14.86 8.16 4.34
N ILE A 36 14.17 7.18 3.70
CA ILE A 36 14.00 5.84 4.28
C ILE A 36 15.32 5.08 4.30
N ILE A 37 16.25 5.42 3.40
CA ILE A 37 17.54 4.75 3.29
C ILE A 37 18.48 5.34 4.33
N PHE A 38 19.14 4.48 5.09
CA PHE A 38 20.09 4.90 6.12
C PHE A 38 21.21 5.79 5.54
N SER A 39 21.28 7.03 5.99
CA SER A 39 22.23 8.04 5.51
C SER A 39 23.61 7.96 6.15
N GLY A 40 23.80 7.04 7.09
CA GLY A 40 25.03 6.88 7.82
C GLY A 40 25.00 7.52 9.21
N SER A 41 26.04 7.26 9.98
CA SER A 41 26.31 7.86 11.30
C SER A 41 27.81 8.08 11.45
N SER A 42 28.24 8.65 12.59
CA SER A 42 29.65 8.79 12.90
C SER A 42 30.44 7.48 12.91
N THR A 43 29.75 6.34 13.09
CA THR A 43 30.37 5.01 13.23
C THR A 43 29.99 4.04 12.09
N LYS A 44 28.99 4.38 11.25
CA LYS A 44 28.49 3.49 10.19
C LYS A 44 28.34 4.24 8.89
N ALA A 45 28.85 3.66 7.80
CA ALA A 45 28.69 4.20 6.46
C ALA A 45 27.23 4.21 6.01
N SER A 46 26.88 5.16 5.15
CA SER A 46 25.56 5.22 4.50
C SER A 46 25.29 3.95 3.70
N LYS A 47 24.00 3.66 3.47
CA LYS A 47 23.56 2.57 2.61
C LYS A 47 22.93 3.14 1.35
N ASN A 48 22.89 2.35 0.28
CA ASN A 48 22.23 2.71 -0.98
C ASN A 48 20.90 2.01 -1.16
N LEU A 49 20.53 1.14 -0.22
CA LEU A 49 19.36 0.28 -0.32
C LEU A 49 18.67 0.18 1.03
N ALA A 50 17.34 0.19 1.00
CA ALA A 50 16.49 -0.25 2.09
C ALA A 50 15.45 -1.24 1.57
N SER A 51 15.14 -2.28 2.36
CA SER A 51 14.09 -3.25 2.03
C SER A 51 13.31 -3.63 3.27
N VAL A 52 12.02 -3.93 3.06
CA VAL A 52 11.11 -4.47 4.06
C VAL A 52 10.39 -5.64 3.43
N THR A 53 10.40 -6.78 4.13
CA THR A 53 9.67 -7.99 3.72
C THR A 53 8.67 -8.35 4.81
N LEU A 54 7.41 -8.53 4.41
CA LEU A 54 6.35 -9.04 5.27
C LEU A 54 6.06 -10.50 4.91
N PHE A 55 6.04 -11.36 5.92
CA PHE A 55 5.54 -12.72 5.83
C PHE A 55 4.16 -12.77 6.49
N LEU A 56 3.14 -13.02 5.69
CA LEU A 56 1.75 -13.04 6.12
C LEU A 56 1.23 -14.46 6.07
N LYS A 57 0.61 -14.91 7.16
CA LYS A 57 -0.21 -16.13 7.14
C LYS A 57 -1.62 -15.72 6.72
N VAL A 58 -2.14 -16.35 5.69
CA VAL A 58 -3.42 -15.98 5.08
C VAL A 58 -4.41 -17.12 5.27
N GLU A 59 -5.49 -16.86 5.97
CA GLU A 59 -6.59 -17.83 6.14
C GLU A 59 -7.48 -17.82 4.91
N SER A 60 -7.64 -18.97 4.27
CA SER A 60 -8.20 -19.14 2.92
C SER A 60 -9.68 -18.76 2.75
N ASN A 61 -10.43 -18.54 3.83
CA ASN A 61 -11.88 -18.54 3.81
C ASN A 61 -12.56 -17.35 3.12
N ASN A 62 -11.84 -16.21 2.91
CA ASN A 62 -12.43 -14.98 2.37
C ASN A 62 -11.58 -14.26 1.33
N ILE A 63 -10.75 -14.97 0.58
CA ILE A 63 -9.81 -14.34 -0.35
C ILE A 63 -10.38 -14.32 -1.75
N SER A 64 -10.28 -13.16 -2.43
CA SER A 64 -10.70 -13.02 -3.82
C SER A 64 -9.90 -13.91 -4.77
N THR A 65 -10.50 -14.30 -5.90
CA THR A 65 -9.83 -15.10 -6.93
C THR A 65 -8.56 -14.46 -7.46
N SER A 66 -8.48 -13.12 -7.50
CA SER A 66 -7.31 -12.38 -7.94
C SER A 66 -6.14 -12.46 -6.95
N THR A 67 -6.42 -12.59 -5.66
CA THR A 67 -5.41 -12.77 -4.61
C THR A 67 -4.98 -14.22 -4.52
N LYS A 68 -5.88 -15.18 -4.77
CA LYS A 68 -5.58 -16.63 -4.79
C LYS A 68 -4.44 -16.98 -5.75
N LYS A 69 -4.27 -16.28 -6.86
CA LYS A 69 -3.16 -16.52 -7.81
C LYS A 69 -1.77 -16.33 -7.20
N TYR A 70 -1.65 -15.54 -6.13
CA TYR A 70 -0.40 -15.31 -5.42
C TYR A 70 -0.15 -16.32 -4.29
N LEU A 71 -1.20 -17.00 -3.84
CA LEU A 71 -1.10 -18.00 -2.76
C LEU A 71 -0.60 -19.32 -3.33
N LYS A 72 0.65 -19.65 -3.10
CA LYS A 72 1.20 -21.01 -3.34
C LYS A 72 1.08 -21.90 -2.10
N SER A 73 0.85 -21.31 -0.94
CA SER A 73 0.68 -21.93 0.38
C SER A 73 -0.14 -20.96 1.24
N ASP A 74 -0.37 -21.29 2.50
CA ASP A 74 -1.02 -20.41 3.48
C ASP A 74 -0.17 -19.17 3.83
N TYR A 75 0.99 -19.02 3.20
CA TYR A 75 1.90 -17.91 3.43
C TYR A 75 2.05 -17.05 2.17
N LEU A 76 2.13 -15.76 2.41
CA LEU A 76 2.35 -14.74 1.40
C LEU A 76 3.55 -13.89 1.82
N GLU A 77 4.53 -13.78 0.96
CA GLU A 77 5.67 -12.91 1.12
C GLU A 77 5.47 -11.65 0.26
N VAL A 78 5.54 -10.48 0.87
CA VAL A 78 5.50 -9.19 0.17
C VAL A 78 6.73 -8.40 0.54
N GLU A 79 7.55 -8.07 -0.45
CA GLU A 79 8.76 -7.27 -0.30
C GLU A 79 8.59 -5.93 -1.00
N ARG A 80 9.05 -4.88 -0.36
CA ARG A 80 9.35 -3.59 -0.99
C ARG A 80 10.81 -3.25 -0.78
N GLN A 81 11.47 -2.87 -1.87
CA GLN A 81 12.85 -2.44 -1.88
C GLN A 81 12.94 -1.04 -2.50
N ILE A 82 13.79 -0.19 -1.95
CA ILE A 82 14.15 1.09 -2.56
C ILE A 82 15.67 1.15 -2.73
N ILE A 83 16.10 1.62 -3.87
CA ILE A 83 17.50 1.90 -4.18
C ILE A 83 17.62 3.41 -4.39
N ARG A 84 18.65 4.01 -3.82
CA ARG A 84 18.90 5.45 -3.93
C ARG A 84 18.97 5.84 -5.40
N ASP A 85 18.18 6.84 -5.77
CA ASP A 85 18.08 7.42 -7.11
C ASP A 85 17.61 6.45 -8.23
N ALA A 86 17.36 5.18 -7.90
CA ALA A 86 16.85 4.17 -8.86
C ALA A 86 15.37 3.82 -8.63
N GLY A 87 14.75 4.33 -7.54
CA GLY A 87 13.33 4.15 -7.26
C GLY A 87 13.00 2.93 -6.42
N SER A 88 11.72 2.56 -6.41
CA SER A 88 11.17 1.51 -5.54
C SER A 88 10.57 0.39 -6.36
N THR A 89 10.87 -0.85 -5.98
CA THR A 89 10.34 -2.08 -6.57
C THR A 89 9.56 -2.89 -5.54
N TYR A 90 8.56 -3.63 -6.02
CA TYR A 90 7.77 -4.54 -5.20
C TYR A 90 7.91 -5.97 -5.72
N ARG A 91 7.91 -6.94 -4.79
CA ARG A 91 7.86 -8.36 -5.10
C ARG A 91 6.79 -9.05 -4.27
N ILE A 92 6.11 -10.02 -4.88
CA ILE A 92 5.19 -10.94 -4.20
C ILE A 92 5.71 -12.35 -4.45
N ASN A 93 6.04 -13.09 -3.37
CA ASN A 93 6.65 -14.41 -3.43
C ASN A 93 7.88 -14.46 -4.36
N GLY A 94 8.76 -13.46 -4.24
CA GLY A 94 9.98 -13.30 -5.04
C GLY A 94 9.76 -12.78 -6.46
N LYS A 95 8.51 -12.66 -6.96
CA LYS A 95 8.21 -12.19 -8.31
C LYS A 95 7.94 -10.69 -8.31
N GLU A 96 8.62 -9.96 -9.17
CA GLU A 96 8.43 -8.52 -9.34
C GLU A 96 6.99 -8.20 -9.78
N THR A 97 6.44 -7.16 -9.18
CA THR A 97 5.02 -6.81 -9.28
C THR A 97 4.86 -5.29 -9.25
N LYS A 98 3.79 -4.79 -9.86
CA LYS A 98 3.48 -3.36 -9.83
C LYS A 98 2.96 -2.94 -8.45
N ALA A 99 3.32 -1.73 -8.01
CA ALA A 99 2.82 -1.15 -6.76
C ALA A 99 1.29 -1.24 -6.61
N LYS A 100 0.57 -1.08 -7.72
CA LYS A 100 -0.89 -1.16 -7.77
C LYS A 100 -1.43 -2.55 -7.42
N ASP A 101 -0.75 -3.61 -7.87
CA ASP A 101 -1.16 -4.99 -7.56
C ASP A 101 -0.98 -5.30 -6.08
N VAL A 102 0.07 -4.73 -5.45
CA VAL A 102 0.28 -4.83 -3.99
C VAL A 102 -0.81 -4.08 -3.22
N GLN A 103 -1.19 -2.88 -3.67
CA GLN A 103 -2.29 -2.13 -3.06
C GLN A 103 -3.61 -2.89 -3.16
N PHE A 104 -3.91 -3.52 -4.30
CA PHE A 104 -5.08 -4.37 -4.45
C PHE A 104 -5.04 -5.60 -3.57
N LEU A 105 -3.88 -6.24 -3.46
CA LEU A 105 -3.67 -7.38 -2.58
C LEU A 105 -4.03 -7.03 -1.13
N PHE A 106 -3.47 -5.95 -0.60
CA PHE A 106 -3.75 -5.52 0.77
C PHE A 106 -5.18 -5.00 0.96
N ALA A 107 -5.77 -4.36 -0.04
CA ALA A 107 -7.17 -3.97 0.00
C ALA A 107 -8.10 -5.19 0.03
N ASP A 108 -7.78 -6.25 -0.70
CA ASP A 108 -8.51 -7.53 -0.67
C ASP A 108 -8.36 -8.26 0.66
N LEU A 109 -7.18 -8.20 1.26
CA LEU A 109 -6.93 -8.75 2.60
C LEU A 109 -7.52 -7.87 3.71
N SER A 110 -8.23 -6.79 3.38
CA SER A 110 -8.74 -5.77 4.31
C SER A 110 -7.65 -5.19 5.23
N SER A 111 -6.41 -5.18 4.74
CA SER A 111 -5.22 -4.81 5.48
C SER A 111 -4.39 -3.75 4.75
N GLY A 112 -5.04 -2.80 4.03
CA GLY A 112 -4.34 -1.72 3.34
C GLY A 112 -3.48 -0.85 4.27
N SER A 113 -2.58 -0.04 3.71
CA SER A 113 -1.68 0.85 4.47
C SER A 113 -2.40 1.84 5.39
N ARG A 114 -3.68 2.08 5.13
CA ARG A 114 -4.61 2.89 5.94
C ARG A 114 -5.65 2.04 6.67
N ALA A 115 -5.42 0.72 6.76
CA ALA A 115 -6.35 -0.20 7.42
C ALA A 115 -6.60 0.21 8.88
N THR A 116 -7.83 0.00 9.33
CA THR A 116 -8.26 0.32 10.69
C THR A 116 -7.54 -0.49 11.77
N ASN A 117 -6.86 -1.57 11.38
CA ASN A 117 -6.05 -2.40 12.26
C ASN A 117 -4.67 -1.79 12.58
N ILE A 118 -4.24 -0.73 11.87
CA ILE A 118 -3.02 0.03 12.18
C ILE A 118 -3.42 1.38 12.75
N ILE A 119 -3.31 1.52 14.06
CA ILE A 119 -3.66 2.75 14.78
C ILE A 119 -2.38 3.47 15.17
N ASP A 120 -2.14 4.63 14.55
CA ASP A 120 -1.02 5.52 14.88
C ASP A 120 -1.38 6.51 15.97
N GLN A 121 -0.34 7.16 16.49
CA GLN A 121 -0.50 8.30 17.38
C GLN A 121 -1.30 9.42 16.67
N GLY A 122 -2.39 9.85 17.26
CA GLY A 122 -3.29 10.88 16.71
C GLY A 122 -4.38 10.37 15.77
N THR A 123 -4.35 9.10 15.34
CA THR A 123 -5.38 8.53 14.44
C THR A 123 -6.77 8.60 15.05
N ILE A 124 -6.92 8.33 16.36
CA ILE A 124 -8.20 8.37 17.05
C ILE A 124 -8.75 9.80 17.11
N GLY A 125 -7.92 10.79 17.43
CA GLY A 125 -8.33 12.21 17.43
C GLY A 125 -8.80 12.67 16.05
N ASN A 126 -8.06 12.30 15.01
CA ASN A 126 -8.40 12.58 13.62
C ASN A 126 -9.72 11.91 13.23
N LEU A 127 -9.97 10.66 13.66
CA LEU A 127 -11.20 9.93 13.38
C LEU A 127 -12.44 10.66 13.91
N ILE A 128 -12.35 11.25 15.11
CA ILE A 128 -13.46 11.98 15.74
C ILE A 128 -13.77 13.26 14.98
N THR A 129 -12.75 13.95 14.48
CA THR A 129 -12.86 15.25 13.80
C THR A 129 -13.10 15.15 12.29
N GLN A 130 -12.95 13.97 11.70
CA GLN A 130 -13.13 13.74 10.25
C GLN A 130 -14.56 13.99 9.77
N LYS A 131 -14.66 14.42 8.50
CA LYS A 131 -15.95 14.60 7.82
C LYS A 131 -16.68 13.25 7.64
N PRO A 132 -18.03 13.24 7.57
CA PRO A 132 -18.82 12.01 7.44
C PRO A 132 -18.37 11.06 6.31
N ASN A 133 -18.00 11.61 5.15
CA ASN A 133 -17.54 10.82 4.01
C ASN A 133 -16.20 10.10 4.27
N GLU A 134 -15.34 10.65 5.10
CA GLU A 134 -14.07 10.01 5.46
C GLU A 134 -14.28 8.93 6.50
N ARG A 135 -15.18 9.17 7.49
CA ARG A 135 -15.58 8.13 8.44
C ARG A 135 -16.22 6.93 7.74
N ARG A 136 -17.04 7.18 6.69
CA ARG A 136 -17.62 6.09 5.89
C ARG A 136 -16.54 5.20 5.27
N LYS A 137 -15.44 5.74 4.75
CA LYS A 137 -14.34 4.93 4.21
C LYS A 137 -13.76 3.96 5.23
N ILE A 138 -13.65 4.39 6.49
CA ILE A 138 -13.16 3.54 7.57
C ILE A 138 -14.15 2.42 7.88
N LEU A 139 -15.47 2.72 7.84
CA LEU A 139 -16.49 1.68 7.99
C LEU A 139 -16.49 0.68 6.83
N ASP A 140 -16.32 1.16 5.59
CA ASP A 140 -16.19 0.32 4.39
C ASP A 140 -14.95 -0.60 4.49
N GLU A 141 -13.86 -0.09 5.07
CA GLU A 141 -12.64 -0.85 5.31
C GLU A 141 -12.83 -1.90 6.42
N ALA A 142 -13.43 -1.52 7.54
CA ALA A 142 -13.76 -2.44 8.63
C ALA A 142 -14.75 -3.54 8.19
N ALA A 143 -15.64 -3.22 7.25
CA ALA A 143 -16.56 -4.17 6.64
C ALA A 143 -15.92 -5.08 5.56
N GLY A 144 -14.62 -4.88 5.24
CA GLY A 144 -13.91 -5.69 4.24
C GLY A 144 -14.32 -5.42 2.79
N ILE A 145 -15.02 -4.32 2.51
CA ILE A 145 -15.51 -4.00 1.15
C ILE A 145 -14.60 -3.03 0.39
N SER A 146 -13.51 -2.58 0.99
CA SER A 146 -12.55 -1.63 0.39
C SER A 146 -11.98 -2.14 -0.92
N GLY A 147 -11.61 -3.41 -1.01
CA GLY A 147 -11.08 -4.02 -2.23
C GLY A 147 -12.08 -3.98 -3.39
N ILE A 148 -13.36 -4.20 -3.12
CA ILE A 148 -14.44 -4.11 -4.11
C ILE A 148 -14.61 -2.67 -4.57
N SER A 149 -14.59 -1.70 -3.63
CA SER A 149 -14.72 -0.28 -3.93
C SER A 149 -13.60 0.23 -4.81
N VAL A 150 -12.35 -0.14 -4.54
CA VAL A 150 -11.18 0.23 -5.35
C VAL A 150 -11.30 -0.33 -6.77
N ARG A 151 -11.66 -1.61 -6.93
CA ARG A 151 -11.86 -2.23 -8.25
C ARG A 151 -13.00 -1.59 -9.04
N LYS A 152 -14.11 -1.24 -8.37
CA LYS A 152 -15.24 -0.55 -9.00
C LYS A 152 -14.80 0.79 -9.59
N VAL A 153 -14.04 1.60 -8.85
CA VAL A 153 -13.51 2.88 -9.33
C VAL A 153 -12.58 2.67 -10.52
N GLU A 154 -11.68 1.69 -10.46
CA GLU A 154 -10.78 1.39 -11.58
C GLU A 154 -11.53 0.95 -12.83
N SER A 155 -12.49 0.05 -12.69
CA SER A 155 -13.31 -0.42 -13.82
C SER A 155 -14.09 0.72 -14.44
N LYS A 156 -14.65 1.63 -13.63
CA LYS A 156 -15.33 2.83 -14.11
C LYS A 156 -14.39 3.73 -14.90
N ASN A 157 -13.20 4.00 -14.39
CA ASN A 157 -12.21 4.84 -15.07
C ASN A 157 -11.76 4.23 -16.41
N LYS A 158 -11.55 2.91 -16.46
CA LYS A 158 -11.25 2.18 -17.72
C LYS A 158 -12.39 2.29 -18.72
N LEU A 159 -13.63 2.11 -18.25
CA LEU A 159 -14.82 2.22 -19.11
C LEU A 159 -14.95 3.62 -19.71
N GLU A 160 -14.78 4.66 -18.91
CA GLU A 160 -14.83 6.04 -19.39
C GLU A 160 -13.70 6.38 -20.37
N ALA A 161 -12.50 5.86 -20.14
CA ALA A 161 -11.38 6.00 -21.08
C ALA A 161 -11.69 5.29 -22.42
N THR A 162 -12.25 4.07 -22.36
CA THR A 162 -12.66 3.32 -23.56
C THR A 162 -13.75 4.03 -24.33
N LYS A 163 -14.77 4.58 -23.65
CA LYS A 163 -15.83 5.38 -24.30
C LYS A 163 -15.26 6.58 -25.05
N ARG A 164 -14.33 7.31 -24.43
CA ARG A 164 -13.67 8.45 -25.10
C ARG A 164 -12.87 8.03 -26.33
N ASN A 165 -12.16 6.90 -26.24
CA ASN A 165 -11.39 6.37 -27.38
C ASN A 165 -12.33 5.94 -28.52
N LEU A 166 -13.46 5.30 -28.21
CA LEU A 166 -14.46 4.92 -29.20
C LEU A 166 -15.10 6.12 -29.88
N ALA A 167 -15.45 7.17 -29.12
CA ALA A 167 -15.97 8.41 -29.70
C ALA A 167 -14.97 9.03 -30.67
N ARG A 168 -13.70 9.14 -30.26
CA ARG A 168 -12.64 9.65 -31.13
C ARG A 168 -12.45 8.82 -32.41
N LEU A 169 -12.55 7.48 -32.32
CA LEU A 169 -12.46 6.62 -33.50
C LEU A 169 -13.68 6.79 -34.41
N ALA A 170 -14.87 6.97 -33.85
CA ALA A 170 -16.07 7.25 -34.63
C ALA A 170 -15.95 8.57 -35.41
N ASP A 171 -15.43 9.61 -34.77
CA ASP A 171 -15.19 10.90 -35.42
C ASP A 171 -14.21 10.77 -36.61
N ILE A 172 -13.11 10.02 -36.44
CA ILE A 172 -12.13 9.79 -37.51
C ILE A 172 -12.70 8.96 -38.70
N LEU A 173 -13.71 8.12 -38.46
CA LEU A 173 -14.34 7.32 -39.50
C LEU A 173 -15.41 8.07 -40.27
N LEU A 174 -15.85 9.23 -39.76
CA LEU A 174 -16.88 10.08 -40.42
C LEU A 174 -16.25 11.17 -41.27
N ASP A 175 -14.95 11.47 -41.09
CA ASP A 175 -14.12 12.35 -41.92
C ASP A 175 -13.53 11.57 -43.12
#